data_ada4ebe5455d0b5dea2b3a341d23137b
#
_entry.id   ada4ebe5455d0b5dea2b3a341d23137b
#
_cell.length_a   1.000
_cell.length_b   1.000
_cell.length_c   1.000
_cell.angle_alpha   90.00
_cell.angle_beta   90.00
_cell.angle_gamma   90.00
#
_symmetry.space_group_name_H-M   'P 1'
#
loop_
_entity.id
_entity.type
_entity.pdbx_description
1 polymer ?
#
loop_
_entity_poly.entity_id
_entity_poly.type
_entity_poly.pdbx_seq_one_letter_code
_entity_poly.pdbx_strand_id
1 'polypeptide(L)'
;TVDDIDFDLMRIRVERQLIYGKNGVNYIAKPKTAQGTRYIPITQKTYASLQRLVRSSQQNHVISVVDGYSGFIALKRSGKLQARYDIEHVFHDLRRAYNRDNPDKQIHTLSPHVLRHTFCTNMANAGMDVKNLQYIMGHADVSMTLNVYTHATYTHASAQMLKLVNSDG
;
A
#
# COMPACT_ATOMS: atom_id res chain seq x y z
N THR A 1 -6.32 -9.47 -6.68
CA THR A 1 -6.90 -9.78 -8.02
C THR A 1 -7.58 -8.55 -8.59
N VAL A 2 -7.98 -8.60 -9.86
CA VAL A 2 -8.74 -7.51 -10.49
C VAL A 2 -10.10 -7.29 -9.80
N ASP A 3 -10.75 -8.36 -9.33
CA ASP A 3 -12.06 -8.31 -8.66
C ASP A 3 -12.02 -7.61 -7.28
N ASP A 4 -10.82 -7.33 -6.77
CA ASP A 4 -10.65 -6.59 -5.53
C ASP A 4 -10.57 -5.08 -5.74
N ILE A 5 -10.59 -4.62 -6.99
CA ILE A 5 -10.52 -3.20 -7.36
C ILE A 5 -11.89 -2.76 -7.83
N ASP A 6 -12.50 -1.87 -7.07
CA ASP A 6 -13.75 -1.21 -7.43
C ASP A 6 -13.38 0.16 -8.01
N PHE A 7 -13.36 0.25 -9.33
CA PHE A 7 -13.00 1.47 -10.04
C PHE A 7 -14.09 2.54 -9.97
N ASP A 8 -15.34 2.15 -9.82
CA ASP A 8 -16.47 3.08 -9.75
C ASP A 8 -16.53 3.75 -8.37
N LEU A 9 -16.30 2.98 -7.31
CA LEU A 9 -16.25 3.50 -5.94
C LEU A 9 -14.85 3.94 -5.49
N MET A 10 -13.87 3.91 -6.40
CA MET A 10 -12.50 4.36 -6.12
C MET A 10 -11.88 3.70 -4.89
N ARG A 11 -11.96 2.37 -4.77
CA ARG A 11 -11.48 1.63 -3.59
C ARG A 11 -10.88 0.26 -3.95
N ILE A 12 -10.04 -0.24 -3.05
CA ILE A 12 -9.49 -1.60 -3.08
C ILE A 12 -10.03 -2.37 -1.89
N ARG A 13 -10.55 -3.57 -2.12
CA ARG A 13 -10.94 -4.51 -1.08
C ARG A 13 -9.73 -5.32 -0.63
N VAL A 14 -9.43 -5.32 0.65
CA VAL A 14 -8.40 -6.16 1.28
C VAL A 14 -9.11 -7.15 2.20
N GLU A 15 -9.21 -8.42 1.82
CA GLU A 15 -9.87 -9.47 2.61
C GLU A 15 -9.11 -10.79 2.59
N ARG A 16 -8.02 -10.85 1.82
CA ARG A 16 -7.19 -12.04 1.68
C ARG A 16 -5.75 -11.66 1.35
N GLN A 17 -4.87 -12.59 1.54
CA GLN A 17 -3.44 -12.46 1.24
C GLN A 17 -2.93 -13.72 0.56
N LEU A 18 -2.02 -13.55 -0.39
CA LEU A 18 -1.27 -14.65 -0.99
C LEU A 18 -0.11 -15.02 -0.07
N ILE A 19 -0.06 -16.29 0.32
CA ILE A 19 1.03 -16.84 1.14
C ILE A 19 1.91 -17.72 0.26
N TYR A 20 3.20 -17.48 0.32
CA TYR A 20 4.21 -18.33 -0.30
C TYR A 20 4.61 -19.42 0.70
N GLY A 21 4.13 -20.64 0.46
CA GLY A 21 4.41 -21.80 1.32
C GLY A 21 5.88 -22.24 1.21
N LYS A 22 6.39 -22.85 2.28
CA LYS A 22 7.78 -23.33 2.36
C LYS A 22 8.13 -24.35 1.27
N ASN A 23 7.14 -25.08 0.77
CA ASN A 23 7.32 -26.11 -0.27
C ASN A 23 7.08 -25.58 -1.69
N GLY A 24 7.09 -24.25 -1.90
CA GLY A 24 6.80 -23.63 -3.19
C GLY A 24 5.33 -23.64 -3.59
N VAL A 25 4.43 -24.15 -2.75
CA VAL A 25 2.99 -24.15 -2.99
C VAL A 25 2.40 -22.87 -2.41
N ASN A 26 1.80 -22.06 -3.27
CA ASN A 26 1.13 -20.83 -2.87
C ASN A 26 -0.31 -21.15 -2.44
N TYR A 27 -0.80 -20.42 -1.43
CA TYR A 27 -2.19 -20.52 -0.99
C TYR A 27 -2.75 -19.16 -0.58
N ILE A 28 -4.08 -19.07 -0.56
CA ILE A 28 -4.79 -17.86 -0.14
C ILE A 28 -5.21 -18.00 1.32
N ALA A 29 -4.94 -16.99 2.12
CA ALA A 29 -5.35 -16.92 3.52
C ALA A 29 -6.11 -15.62 3.82
N LYS A 30 -6.97 -15.66 4.83
CA LYS A 30 -7.54 -14.42 5.40
C LYS A 30 -6.47 -13.62 6.12
N PRO A 31 -6.63 -12.30 6.26
CA PRO A 31 -5.79 -11.49 7.14
C PRO A 31 -5.80 -12.06 8.57
N LYS A 32 -4.67 -11.91 9.27
CA LYS A 32 -4.50 -12.43 10.64
C LYS A 32 -5.42 -11.80 11.68
N THR A 33 -5.92 -10.60 11.40
CA THR A 33 -6.77 -9.82 12.30
C THR A 33 -8.00 -9.31 11.57
N ALA A 34 -9.08 -9.04 12.29
CA ALA A 34 -10.30 -8.47 11.73
C ALA A 34 -10.04 -7.12 11.02
N GLN A 35 -9.16 -6.29 11.57
CA GLN A 35 -8.74 -5.00 11.00
C GLN A 35 -7.99 -5.15 9.66
N GLY A 36 -7.48 -6.36 9.39
CA GLY A 36 -6.88 -6.69 8.10
C GLY A 36 -7.89 -6.66 6.95
N THR A 37 -9.18 -6.95 7.23
CA THR A 37 -10.26 -6.88 6.24
C THR A 37 -10.82 -5.46 6.19
N ARG A 38 -10.66 -4.79 5.04
CA ARG A 38 -11.03 -3.39 4.88
C ARG A 38 -11.11 -2.95 3.42
N TYR A 39 -11.69 -1.78 3.19
CA TYR A 39 -11.58 -1.06 1.93
C TYR A 39 -10.57 0.08 2.05
N ILE A 40 -9.72 0.24 1.05
CA ILE A 40 -8.74 1.33 0.97
C ILE A 40 -9.16 2.25 -0.17
N PRO A 41 -9.43 3.54 0.10
CA PRO A 41 -9.72 4.50 -0.96
C PRO A 41 -8.47 4.71 -1.84
N ILE A 42 -8.69 4.93 -3.13
CA ILE A 42 -7.60 5.18 -4.08
C ILE A 42 -7.70 6.59 -4.65
N THR A 43 -6.54 7.19 -4.88
CA THR A 43 -6.44 8.49 -5.55
C THR A 43 -6.53 8.31 -7.07
N GLN A 44 -6.80 9.40 -7.83
CA GLN A 44 -6.76 9.38 -9.30
C GLN A 44 -5.43 8.87 -9.85
N LYS A 45 -4.32 9.22 -9.21
CA LYS A 45 -2.99 8.74 -9.60
C LYS A 45 -2.85 7.22 -9.41
N THR A 46 -3.37 6.69 -8.30
CA THR A 46 -3.40 5.26 -8.02
C THR A 46 -4.33 4.53 -9.00
N TYR A 47 -5.49 5.09 -9.28
CA TYR A 47 -6.46 4.61 -10.26
C TYR A 47 -5.79 4.39 -11.64
N ALA A 48 -5.15 5.41 -12.19
CA ALA A 48 -4.48 5.31 -13.48
C ALA A 48 -3.36 4.25 -13.50
N SER A 49 -2.66 4.08 -12.37
CA SER A 49 -1.62 3.06 -12.24
C SER A 49 -2.20 1.64 -12.17
N LEU A 50 -3.30 1.45 -11.44
CA LEU A 50 -4.02 0.17 -11.36
C LEU A 50 -4.61 -0.22 -12.71
N GLN A 51 -5.21 0.72 -13.44
CA GLN A 51 -5.70 0.43 -14.81
C GLN A 51 -4.61 -0.07 -15.74
N ARG A 52 -3.40 0.52 -15.68
CA ARG A 52 -2.26 0.04 -16.46
C ARG A 52 -1.84 -1.37 -16.05
N LEU A 53 -1.80 -1.67 -14.77
CA LEU A 53 -1.48 -3.02 -14.27
C LEU A 53 -2.51 -4.05 -14.71
N VAL A 54 -3.80 -3.74 -14.60
CA VAL A 54 -4.90 -4.62 -15.05
C VAL A 54 -4.78 -4.90 -16.55
N ARG A 55 -4.61 -3.88 -17.38
CA ARG A 55 -4.43 -4.06 -18.83
C ARG A 55 -3.20 -4.91 -19.15
N SER A 56 -2.09 -4.67 -18.47
CA SER A 56 -0.87 -5.46 -18.65
C SER A 56 -1.06 -6.91 -18.22
N SER A 57 -1.78 -7.18 -17.13
CA SER A 57 -2.05 -8.55 -16.67
C SER A 57 -2.94 -9.32 -17.63
N GLN A 58 -3.92 -8.65 -18.26
CA GLN A 58 -4.83 -9.24 -19.25
C GLN A 58 -4.15 -9.62 -20.58
N GLN A 59 -3.00 -9.03 -20.89
CA GLN A 59 -2.21 -9.39 -22.07
C GLN A 59 -1.38 -10.67 -21.88
N ASN A 60 -1.31 -11.21 -20.67
CA ASN A 60 -0.60 -12.46 -20.42
C ASN A 60 -1.43 -13.67 -20.84
N HIS A 61 -0.81 -14.57 -21.60
CA HIS A 61 -1.44 -15.83 -22.02
C HIS A 61 -1.47 -16.88 -20.90
N VAL A 62 -0.72 -16.68 -19.83
CA VAL A 62 -0.64 -17.59 -18.69
C VAL A 62 -1.58 -17.12 -17.60
N ILE A 63 -2.58 -17.93 -17.27
CA ILE A 63 -3.50 -17.66 -16.16
C ILE A 63 -2.98 -18.39 -14.94
N SER A 64 -2.53 -17.62 -13.93
CA SER A 64 -2.20 -18.17 -12.61
C SER A 64 -3.47 -18.36 -11.79
N VAL A 65 -3.66 -19.56 -11.23
CA VAL A 65 -4.78 -19.89 -10.32
C VAL A 65 -4.21 -20.37 -8.98
N VAL A 66 -4.72 -19.85 -7.88
CA VAL A 66 -4.36 -20.28 -6.51
C VAL A 66 -5.63 -20.38 -5.68
N ASP A 67 -5.93 -21.55 -5.15
CA ASP A 67 -7.14 -21.85 -4.37
C ASP A 67 -8.44 -21.37 -5.05
N GLY A 68 -8.54 -21.54 -6.38
CA GLY A 68 -9.68 -21.10 -7.18
C GLY A 68 -9.70 -19.61 -7.54
N TYR A 69 -8.79 -18.81 -7.01
CA TYR A 69 -8.65 -17.39 -7.38
C TYR A 69 -7.77 -17.21 -8.61
N SER A 70 -8.20 -16.35 -9.53
CA SER A 70 -7.48 -15.94 -10.74
C SER A 70 -7.50 -14.42 -10.87
N GLY A 71 -7.07 -13.88 -12.02
CA GLY A 71 -7.11 -12.43 -12.24
C GLY A 71 -6.09 -11.65 -11.40
N PHE A 72 -4.96 -12.26 -11.07
CA PHE A 72 -3.86 -11.57 -10.37
C PHE A 72 -3.27 -10.48 -11.27
N ILE A 73 -3.07 -9.28 -10.72
CA ILE A 73 -2.57 -8.11 -11.47
C ILE A 73 -1.06 -7.91 -11.33
N ALA A 74 -0.45 -8.38 -10.24
CA ALA A 74 0.99 -8.29 -10.01
C ALA A 74 1.68 -9.56 -10.55
N LEU A 75 1.98 -9.56 -11.83
CA LEU A 75 2.57 -10.69 -12.55
C LEU A 75 3.99 -10.35 -13.04
N LYS A 76 4.82 -11.36 -13.17
CA LYS A 76 6.05 -11.31 -13.95
C LYS A 76 5.72 -11.19 -15.45
N ARG A 77 6.69 -10.80 -16.26
CA ARG A 77 6.56 -10.84 -17.74
C ARG A 77 6.18 -12.22 -18.28
N SER A 78 6.53 -13.28 -17.57
CA SER A 78 6.16 -14.66 -17.91
C SER A 78 4.72 -15.04 -17.55
N GLY A 79 3.91 -14.14 -17.00
CA GLY A 79 2.57 -14.40 -16.49
C GLY A 79 2.50 -15.10 -15.14
N LYS A 80 3.66 -15.50 -14.55
CA LYS A 80 3.71 -16.10 -13.21
C LYS A 80 3.54 -15.04 -12.12
N LEU A 81 3.06 -15.46 -10.97
CA LEU A 81 2.94 -14.60 -9.78
C LEU A 81 4.30 -14.03 -9.36
N GLN A 82 4.33 -12.77 -8.97
CA GLN A 82 5.49 -12.17 -8.34
C GLN A 82 5.62 -12.68 -6.91
N ALA A 83 6.75 -13.27 -6.57
CA ALA A 83 7.10 -13.59 -5.20
C ALA A 83 7.60 -12.34 -4.46
N ARG A 84 7.66 -12.42 -3.13
CA ARG A 84 8.23 -11.35 -2.29
C ARG A 84 9.62 -10.91 -2.77
N TYR A 85 10.46 -11.86 -3.08
CA TYR A 85 11.81 -11.64 -3.61
C TYR A 85 11.82 -10.80 -4.91
N ASP A 86 10.89 -11.06 -5.84
CA ASP A 86 10.80 -10.29 -7.08
C ASP A 86 10.49 -8.81 -6.80
N ILE A 87 9.61 -8.56 -5.84
CA ILE A 87 9.25 -7.20 -5.41
C ILE A 87 10.46 -6.52 -4.75
N GLU A 88 11.18 -7.21 -3.87
CA GLU A 88 12.39 -6.69 -3.22
C GLU A 88 13.47 -6.32 -4.25
N HIS A 89 13.64 -7.13 -5.30
CA HIS A 89 14.55 -6.80 -6.42
C HIS A 89 14.15 -5.52 -7.15
N VAL A 90 12.86 -5.35 -7.46
CA VAL A 90 12.38 -4.12 -8.11
C VAL A 90 12.72 -2.89 -7.26
N PHE A 91 12.51 -2.96 -5.95
CA PHE A 91 12.87 -1.85 -5.05
C PHE A 91 14.38 -1.60 -4.98
N HIS A 92 15.17 -2.67 -4.97
CA HIS A 92 16.62 -2.57 -5.00
C HIS A 92 17.11 -1.88 -6.28
N ASP A 93 16.58 -2.27 -7.44
CA ASP A 93 16.99 -1.71 -8.73
C ASP A 93 16.55 -0.25 -8.88
N LEU A 94 15.34 0.08 -8.44
CA LEU A 94 14.85 1.47 -8.39
C LEU A 94 15.76 2.34 -7.52
N ARG A 95 16.14 1.87 -6.34
CA ARG A 95 17.06 2.59 -5.46
C ARG A 95 18.43 2.79 -6.11
N ARG A 96 18.99 1.74 -6.72
CA ARG A 96 20.29 1.85 -7.43
C ARG A 96 20.24 2.87 -8.56
N ALA A 97 19.20 2.81 -9.38
CA ALA A 97 19.03 3.75 -10.48
C ALA A 97 18.93 5.20 -9.97
N TYR A 98 18.07 5.43 -8.95
CA TYR A 98 17.94 6.76 -8.36
C TYR A 98 19.26 7.28 -7.78
N ASN A 99 19.96 6.47 -7.00
CA ASN A 99 21.20 6.86 -6.32
C ASN A 99 22.35 7.14 -7.31
N ARG A 100 22.39 6.42 -8.43
CA ARG A 100 23.33 6.69 -9.51
C ARG A 100 23.12 8.10 -10.09
N ASP A 101 21.85 8.47 -10.28
CA ASP A 101 21.48 9.73 -10.92
C ASP A 101 21.42 10.90 -9.90
N ASN A 102 21.47 10.61 -8.59
CA ASN A 102 21.39 11.59 -7.49
C ASN A 102 22.43 11.29 -6.39
N PRO A 103 23.73 11.50 -6.65
CA PRO A 103 24.81 11.15 -5.71
C PRO A 103 24.73 11.92 -4.38
N ASP A 104 24.24 13.16 -4.41
CA ASP A 104 24.14 14.03 -3.23
C ASP A 104 22.85 13.83 -2.41
N LYS A 105 21.89 13.03 -2.93
CA LYS A 105 20.57 12.80 -2.30
C LYS A 105 20.22 11.32 -2.29
N GLN A 106 21.12 10.49 -1.79
CA GLN A 106 20.96 9.06 -1.83
C GLN A 106 19.84 8.55 -0.91
N ILE A 107 19.08 7.60 -1.43
CA ILE A 107 18.13 6.81 -0.65
C ILE A 107 18.88 5.61 -0.06
N HIS A 108 19.00 5.55 1.27
CA HIS A 108 19.68 4.44 1.95
C HIS A 108 18.85 3.16 1.98
N THR A 109 17.54 3.30 2.21
CA THR A 109 16.62 2.15 2.30
C THR A 109 15.35 2.43 1.51
N LEU A 110 14.97 1.49 0.64
CA LEU A 110 13.71 1.51 -0.09
C LEU A 110 13.09 0.11 -0.03
N SER A 111 11.90 0.01 0.54
CA SER A 111 11.15 -1.24 0.66
C SER A 111 9.65 -0.96 0.78
N PRO A 112 8.75 -1.95 0.60
CA PRO A 112 7.33 -1.78 0.86
C PRO A 112 7.01 -1.27 2.27
N HIS A 113 7.78 -1.70 3.28
CA HIS A 113 7.62 -1.22 4.66
C HIS A 113 7.99 0.26 4.82
N VAL A 114 9.09 0.70 4.20
CA VAL A 114 9.49 2.12 4.20
C VAL A 114 8.41 2.98 3.53
N LEU A 115 7.89 2.55 2.38
CA LEU A 115 6.80 3.27 1.72
C LEU A 115 5.53 3.31 2.57
N ARG A 116 5.19 2.21 3.23
CA ARG A 116 4.06 2.15 4.16
C ARG A 116 4.24 3.12 5.33
N HIS A 117 5.43 3.16 5.95
CA HIS A 117 5.77 4.12 7.00
C HIS A 117 5.69 5.56 6.52
N THR A 118 6.27 5.85 5.36
CA THR A 118 6.23 7.17 4.75
C THR A 118 4.79 7.62 4.49
N PHE A 119 3.95 6.74 3.95
CA PHE A 119 2.53 7.04 3.77
C PHE A 119 1.86 7.37 5.11
N CYS A 120 2.06 6.54 6.13
CA CYS A 120 1.47 6.72 7.45
C CYS A 120 1.87 8.07 8.05
N THR A 121 3.16 8.40 8.03
CA THR A 121 3.70 9.67 8.52
C THR A 121 3.16 10.87 7.75
N ASN A 122 3.10 10.78 6.42
CA ASN A 122 2.60 11.87 5.59
C ASN A 122 1.11 12.14 5.84
N MET A 123 0.29 11.08 6.01
CA MET A 123 -1.13 11.24 6.32
C MET A 123 -1.34 11.82 7.73
N ALA A 124 -0.56 11.38 8.71
CA ALA A 124 -0.58 11.96 10.05
C ALA A 124 -0.23 13.45 10.03
N ASN A 125 0.85 13.83 9.34
CA ASN A 125 1.29 15.22 9.19
C ASN A 125 0.28 16.08 8.40
N ALA A 126 -0.48 15.47 7.49
CA ALA A 126 -1.56 16.14 6.76
C ALA A 126 -2.83 16.30 7.62
N GLY A 127 -2.84 15.82 8.87
CA GLY A 127 -3.96 15.97 9.81
C GLY A 127 -5.05 14.91 9.68
N MET A 128 -4.75 13.75 9.07
CA MET A 128 -5.71 12.65 9.05
C MET A 128 -5.98 12.17 10.47
N ASP A 129 -7.25 11.91 10.78
CA ASP A 129 -7.64 11.35 12.08
C ASP A 129 -6.98 10.00 12.36
N VAL A 130 -6.60 9.77 13.62
CA VAL A 130 -5.87 8.56 14.06
C VAL A 130 -6.66 7.29 13.76
N LYS A 131 -7.98 7.28 13.97
CA LYS A 131 -8.83 6.11 13.73
C LYS A 131 -8.98 5.81 12.25
N ASN A 132 -9.12 6.84 11.43
CA ASN A 132 -9.17 6.71 9.97
C ASN A 132 -7.84 6.20 9.43
N LEU A 133 -6.71 6.70 9.94
CA LEU A 133 -5.39 6.21 9.55
C LEU A 133 -5.17 4.77 10.01
N GLN A 134 -5.56 4.42 11.26
CA GLN A 134 -5.53 3.04 11.77
C GLN A 134 -6.31 2.09 10.85
N TYR A 135 -7.52 2.49 10.44
CA TYR A 135 -8.36 1.71 9.54
C TYR A 135 -7.68 1.49 8.18
N ILE A 136 -7.21 2.54 7.52
CA ILE A 136 -6.53 2.44 6.21
C ILE A 136 -5.29 1.56 6.30
N MET A 137 -4.51 1.72 7.37
CA MET A 137 -3.29 0.94 7.60
C MET A 137 -3.60 -0.51 7.99
N GLY A 138 -4.79 -0.80 8.53
CA GLY A 138 -5.15 -2.12 9.04
C GLY A 138 -4.33 -2.52 10.26
N HIS A 139 -3.97 -1.55 11.11
CA HIS A 139 -3.27 -1.81 12.34
C HIS A 139 -4.24 -2.36 13.40
N ALA A 140 -3.93 -3.55 13.93
CA ALA A 140 -4.73 -4.17 14.99
C ALA A 140 -4.65 -3.36 16.30
N ASP A 141 -3.46 -2.81 16.59
CA ASP A 141 -3.20 -1.96 17.74
C ASP A 141 -3.05 -0.49 17.30
N VAL A 142 -3.79 0.39 17.97
CA VAL A 142 -3.75 1.84 17.73
C VAL A 142 -2.38 2.44 18.06
N SER A 143 -1.63 1.85 18.98
CA SER A 143 -0.29 2.31 19.36
C SER A 143 0.66 2.36 18.16
N MET A 144 0.52 1.41 17.23
CA MET A 144 1.29 1.40 15.98
C MET A 144 1.03 2.64 15.11
N THR A 145 -0.19 3.17 15.18
CA THR A 145 -0.54 4.41 14.46
C THR A 145 -0.15 5.63 15.26
N LEU A 146 -0.37 5.63 16.58
CA LEU A 146 -0.04 6.75 17.47
C LEU A 146 1.46 7.09 17.45
N ASN A 147 2.33 6.09 17.28
CA ASN A 147 3.77 6.32 17.21
C ASN A 147 4.21 7.28 16.08
N VAL A 148 3.39 7.50 15.06
CA VAL A 148 3.70 8.50 14.00
C VAL A 148 3.19 9.91 14.36
N TYR A 149 2.35 10.05 15.41
CA TYR A 149 1.84 11.33 15.92
C TYR A 149 2.67 11.90 17.07
N THR A 150 3.75 11.24 17.47
CA THR A 150 4.57 11.62 18.64
C THR A 150 5.32 12.96 18.49
N HIS A 151 5.32 13.54 17.31
CA HIS A 151 5.94 14.83 17.04
C HIS A 151 4.89 15.97 16.97
N ALA A 152 3.96 16.01 17.94
CA ALA A 152 3.09 17.15 18.12
C ALA A 152 3.94 18.37 18.49
N THR A 153 4.06 19.32 17.56
CA THR A 153 4.71 20.61 17.84
C THR A 153 3.65 21.67 18.10
N TYR A 154 4.02 22.72 18.87
CA TYR A 154 3.15 23.88 19.07
C TYR A 154 2.63 24.45 17.75
N THR A 155 3.47 24.52 16.74
CA THR A 155 3.12 25.00 15.39
C THR A 155 2.00 24.18 14.75
N HIS A 156 2.05 22.85 14.86
CA HIS A 156 0.99 21.98 14.33
C HIS A 156 -0.29 22.12 15.16
N ALA A 157 -0.20 22.15 16.48
CA ALA A 157 -1.36 22.31 17.35
C ALA A 157 -2.08 23.64 17.10
N SER A 158 -1.34 24.75 16.99
CA SER A 158 -1.91 26.07 16.71
C SER A 158 -2.56 26.15 15.32
N ALA A 159 -1.93 25.57 14.29
CA ALA A 159 -2.50 25.53 12.95
C ALA A 159 -3.80 24.71 12.89
N GLN A 160 -3.87 23.59 13.58
CA GLN A 160 -5.09 22.79 13.67
C GLN A 160 -6.20 23.52 14.44
N MET A 161 -5.87 24.16 15.55
CA MET A 161 -6.82 24.95 16.34
C MET A 161 -7.42 26.09 15.51
N LEU A 162 -6.59 26.84 14.79
CA LEU A 162 -7.04 27.93 13.90
C LEU A 162 -7.93 27.42 12.75
N LYS A 163 -7.61 26.25 12.19
CA LYS A 163 -8.47 25.61 11.17
C LYS A 163 -9.86 25.29 11.69
N LEU A 164 -9.97 24.72 12.89
CA LEU A 164 -11.24 24.33 13.50
C LEU A 164 -12.10 25.57 13.84
N VAL A 165 -11.49 26.60 14.41
CA VAL A 165 -12.19 27.85 14.77
C VAL A 165 -12.70 28.61 13.53
N ASN A 166 -11.94 28.56 12.40
CA ASN A 166 -12.31 29.27 11.17
C ASN A 166 -13.24 28.45 10.24
N SER A 167 -13.54 27.18 10.56
CA SER A 167 -14.46 26.34 9.77
C SER A 167 -15.93 26.48 10.21
N ASP A 168 -16.21 27.17 11.33
CA ASP A 168 -17.53 27.40 11.87
C ASP A 168 -18.11 28.78 11.51
N GLY A 169 -17.57 29.44 10.47
CA GLY A 169 -18.01 30.76 9.98
C GLY A 169 -18.63 30.73 8.59
#